data_45f3b3c27440734686a15f36609dd8c7
#
_entry.id   45f3b3c27440734686a15f36609dd8c7
#
_cell.length_a   1.000
_cell.length_b   1.000
_cell.length_c   1.000
_cell.angle_alpha   90.00
_cell.angle_beta   90.00
_cell.angle_gamma   90.00
#
_symmetry.space_group_name_H-M   'P 1'
#
loop_
_entity.id
_entity.type
_entity.pdbx_description
1 polymer ?
#
loop_
_entity_poly.entity_id
_entity_poly.type
_entity_poly.pdbx_seq_one_letter_code
_entity_poly.pdbx_strand_id
1 'polypeptide(L)'
;MALPDGMAVRPAVAEDAAAVCALLNQVDEIEIGRAETELDEVESELRGEGVDLAQDSWLLHDADGRLVGYGLVRDRSGGERIDLDQYLLPDQLAGGLHLFDLMEARAVELARRNGAERAVLHLLLNAEPTTDTGAMRDRGWRLARRHHALRRDVSPETDPLPEPPAGVRLRDCTQEADRRTAHRLHQQTFAEHYDFKPRSYEQWLADINADTVDWTRVWVAELDGHGDVAVLRTGVRLPTLAWAFNIGVLPEARGRGLGGYLLRHFFAVHAADGRAAVGLGVDTENATGAPELYRKHGMEVDFSVDTWALVLPTA
;
A
#
# COMPACT_ATOMS: atom_id res chain seq x y z
N MET A 1 2.45 28.02 7.86
CA MET A 1 3.20 28.50 9.05
C MET A 1 4.64 28.78 8.64
N ALA A 2 5.32 29.78 9.24
CA ALA A 2 6.74 30.01 8.91
C ALA A 2 7.59 28.81 9.33
N LEU A 3 8.63 28.50 8.53
CA LEU A 3 9.62 27.49 8.91
C LEU A 3 10.32 27.94 10.20
N PRO A 4 10.50 27.05 11.20
CA PRO A 4 11.21 27.39 12.45
C PRO A 4 12.66 27.86 12.19
N ASP A 5 13.15 28.74 13.04
CA ASP A 5 14.53 29.22 12.96
C ASP A 5 15.53 28.06 13.05
N GLY A 6 16.53 28.09 12.17
CA GLY A 6 17.54 27.05 12.07
C GLY A 6 17.15 25.81 11.26
N MET A 7 15.89 25.62 10.92
CA MET A 7 15.48 24.57 10.00
C MET A 7 15.63 24.98 8.54
N ALA A 8 15.84 24.00 7.66
CA ALA A 8 15.91 24.21 6.22
C ALA A 8 15.02 23.18 5.50
N VAL A 9 14.39 23.63 4.40
CA VAL A 9 13.60 22.76 3.51
C VAL A 9 14.16 22.89 2.09
N ARG A 10 14.32 21.75 1.42
CA ARG A 10 14.67 21.69 0.00
C ARG A 10 13.94 20.55 -0.70
N PRO A 11 13.78 20.59 -2.02
CA PRO A 11 13.33 19.40 -2.78
C PRO A 11 14.28 18.22 -2.61
N ALA A 12 13.76 17.01 -2.75
CA ALA A 12 14.58 15.81 -2.90
C ALA A 12 15.16 15.72 -4.32
N VAL A 13 16.27 15.01 -4.42
CA VAL A 13 16.85 14.56 -5.69
C VAL A 13 17.09 13.06 -5.63
N ALA A 14 17.32 12.40 -6.77
CA ALA A 14 17.48 10.94 -6.81
C ALA A 14 18.63 10.43 -5.91
N GLU A 15 19.66 11.24 -5.72
CA GLU A 15 20.82 10.94 -4.88
C GLU A 15 20.50 10.91 -3.37
N ASP A 16 19.36 11.46 -2.96
CA ASP A 16 18.91 11.45 -1.57
C ASP A 16 18.30 10.10 -1.14
N ALA A 17 18.12 9.15 -2.06
CA ALA A 17 17.42 7.89 -1.79
C ALA A 17 17.91 7.17 -0.53
N ALA A 18 19.22 7.07 -0.33
CA ALA A 18 19.78 6.43 0.87
C ALA A 18 19.44 7.18 2.16
N ALA A 19 19.45 8.52 2.15
CA ALA A 19 19.11 9.35 3.30
C ALA A 19 17.60 9.28 3.60
N VAL A 20 16.76 9.29 2.57
CA VAL A 20 15.31 9.12 2.70
C VAL A 20 15.00 7.74 3.24
N CYS A 21 15.55 6.67 2.67
CA CYS A 21 15.37 5.30 3.16
C CYS A 21 15.76 5.16 4.63
N ALA A 22 16.88 5.75 5.04
CA ALA A 22 17.31 5.75 6.45
C ALA A 22 16.32 6.49 7.37
N LEU A 23 15.75 7.61 6.93
CA LEU A 23 14.71 8.34 7.68
C LEU A 23 13.43 7.51 7.80
N LEU A 24 12.93 6.93 6.70
CA LEU A 24 11.73 6.11 6.70
C LEU A 24 11.88 4.93 7.68
N ASN A 25 12.97 4.20 7.58
CA ASN A 25 13.26 3.08 8.47
C ASN A 25 13.42 3.51 9.94
N GLN A 26 13.99 4.70 10.21
CA GLN A 26 14.06 5.22 11.58
C GLN A 26 12.67 5.53 12.13
N VAL A 27 11.75 6.07 11.32
CA VAL A 27 10.35 6.29 11.69
C VAL A 27 9.66 4.95 11.93
N ASP A 28 9.81 3.98 11.02
CA ASP A 28 9.23 2.65 11.15
C ASP A 28 9.71 1.92 12.42
N GLU A 29 11.01 2.01 12.76
CA GLU A 29 11.54 1.44 13.99
C GLU A 29 10.90 2.05 15.25
N ILE A 30 10.56 3.33 15.23
CA ILE A 30 9.87 4.01 16.34
C ILE A 30 8.40 3.59 16.41
N GLU A 31 7.70 3.52 15.26
CA GLU A 31 6.26 3.35 15.19
C GLU A 31 5.82 1.88 15.22
N ILE A 32 6.61 0.97 14.64
CA ILE A 32 6.27 -0.46 14.49
C ILE A 32 7.38 -1.42 14.94
N GLY A 33 8.50 -0.89 15.44
CA GLY A 33 9.57 -1.69 16.06
C GLY A 33 10.56 -2.35 15.11
N ARG A 34 10.51 -2.05 13.80
CA ARG A 34 11.44 -2.58 12.80
C ARG A 34 11.42 -1.75 11.51
N ALA A 35 12.48 -1.88 10.71
CA ALA A 35 12.55 -1.33 9.37
C ALA A 35 11.61 -2.09 8.40
N GLU A 36 10.90 -1.38 7.53
CA GLU A 36 9.96 -1.94 6.53
C GLU A 36 10.24 -1.44 5.10
N THR A 37 11.24 -0.56 4.90
CA THR A 37 11.52 0.09 3.62
C THR A 37 12.86 -0.37 3.06
N GLU A 38 12.87 -0.87 1.83
CA GLU A 38 14.08 -1.23 1.10
C GLU A 38 14.60 -0.06 0.24
N LEU A 39 15.93 0.02 0.06
CA LEU A 39 16.54 1.15 -0.67
C LEU A 39 16.09 1.21 -2.13
N ASP A 40 15.95 0.08 -2.80
CA ASP A 40 15.53 -0.01 -4.19
C ASP A 40 14.08 0.49 -4.41
N GLU A 41 13.20 0.34 -3.42
CA GLU A 41 11.86 0.93 -3.44
C GLU A 41 11.93 2.46 -3.45
N VAL A 42 12.73 3.05 -2.56
CA VAL A 42 12.92 4.50 -2.49
C VAL A 42 13.61 5.03 -3.75
N GLU A 43 14.64 4.32 -4.26
CA GLU A 43 15.27 4.67 -5.52
C GLU A 43 14.30 4.65 -6.70
N SER A 44 13.44 3.64 -6.76
CA SER A 44 12.39 3.53 -7.78
C SER A 44 11.36 4.66 -7.65
N GLU A 45 10.97 5.00 -6.43
CA GLU A 45 10.03 6.10 -6.16
C GLU A 45 10.61 7.46 -6.59
N LEU A 46 11.83 7.77 -6.19
CA LEU A 46 12.48 9.05 -6.52
C LEU A 46 12.87 9.19 -8.00
N ARG A 47 12.94 8.08 -8.75
CA ARG A 47 13.19 8.07 -10.21
C ARG A 47 11.93 7.81 -11.02
N GLY A 48 10.79 7.59 -10.36
CA GLY A 48 9.53 7.20 -11.01
C GLY A 48 8.99 8.27 -11.96
N GLU A 49 8.35 7.82 -13.03
CA GLU A 49 7.64 8.71 -13.95
C GLU A 49 6.42 9.34 -13.26
N GLY A 50 6.17 10.62 -13.54
CA GLY A 50 4.97 11.33 -13.06
C GLY A 50 5.15 12.08 -11.73
N VAL A 51 6.35 12.08 -11.14
CA VAL A 51 6.70 12.91 -9.97
C VAL A 51 7.74 13.95 -10.39
N ASP A 52 7.42 15.22 -10.22
CA ASP A 52 8.40 16.31 -10.34
C ASP A 52 8.99 16.60 -8.96
N LEU A 53 10.08 15.91 -8.61
CA LEU A 53 10.70 16.04 -7.28
C LEU A 53 10.96 17.49 -6.88
N ALA A 54 11.26 18.35 -7.84
CA ALA A 54 11.54 19.78 -7.57
C ALA A 54 10.31 20.54 -7.04
N GLN A 55 9.10 20.06 -7.35
CA GLN A 55 7.84 20.68 -6.95
C GLN A 55 7.01 19.81 -6.00
N ASP A 56 7.19 18.48 -6.03
CA ASP A 56 6.33 17.50 -5.37
C ASP A 56 6.97 16.89 -4.12
N SER A 57 8.24 17.24 -3.80
CA SER A 57 8.94 16.66 -2.64
C SER A 57 9.63 17.71 -1.77
N TRP A 58 9.80 17.38 -0.48
CA TRP A 58 10.46 18.23 0.50
C TRP A 58 11.25 17.41 1.51
N LEU A 59 12.51 17.74 1.67
CA LEU A 59 13.39 17.25 2.73
C LEU A 59 13.53 18.34 3.80
N LEU A 60 13.15 18.01 5.03
CA LEU A 60 13.24 18.89 6.20
C LEU A 60 14.52 18.56 6.97
N HIS A 61 15.39 19.54 7.12
CA HIS A 61 16.62 19.44 7.93
C HIS A 61 16.50 20.30 9.18
N ASP A 62 17.02 19.80 10.30
CA ASP A 62 17.17 20.56 11.53
C ASP A 62 18.35 21.53 11.49
N ALA A 63 18.60 22.27 12.59
CA ALA A 63 19.66 23.26 12.72
C ALA A 63 21.08 22.66 12.58
N ASP A 64 21.24 21.38 12.84
CA ASP A 64 22.51 20.65 12.71
C ASP A 64 22.69 20.06 11.30
N GLY A 65 21.72 20.28 10.41
CA GLY A 65 21.71 19.75 9.04
C GLY A 65 21.30 18.28 8.92
N ARG A 66 20.76 17.68 9.98
CA ARG A 66 20.26 16.32 9.96
C ARG A 66 18.89 16.27 9.25
N LEU A 67 18.68 15.28 8.39
CA LEU A 67 17.36 15.01 7.82
C LEU A 67 16.41 14.50 8.90
N VAL A 68 15.32 15.23 9.15
CA VAL A 68 14.34 14.94 10.22
C VAL A 68 12.91 14.79 9.71
N GLY A 69 12.66 15.10 8.43
CA GLY A 69 11.36 14.92 7.81
C GLY A 69 11.44 14.82 6.30
N TYR A 70 10.49 14.11 5.72
CA TYR A 70 10.29 13.93 4.29
C TYR A 70 8.82 14.08 3.97
N GLY A 71 8.49 14.82 2.92
CA GLY A 71 7.15 14.95 2.37
C GLY A 71 7.17 14.72 0.87
N LEU A 72 6.15 14.02 0.37
CA LEU A 72 5.96 13.75 -1.05
C LEU A 72 4.47 13.88 -1.41
N VAL A 73 4.18 14.46 -2.58
CA VAL A 73 2.83 14.58 -3.14
C VAL A 73 2.77 13.85 -4.46
N ARG A 74 1.75 13.01 -4.65
CA ARG A 74 1.59 12.20 -5.85
C ARG A 74 0.19 12.33 -6.44
N ASP A 75 0.11 12.70 -7.71
CA ASP A 75 -1.10 12.62 -8.52
C ASP A 75 -1.07 11.36 -9.39
N ARG A 76 -1.68 10.29 -8.91
CA ARG A 76 -1.72 9.00 -9.62
C ARG A 76 -2.89 8.87 -10.60
N SER A 77 -3.91 9.73 -10.47
CA SER A 77 -5.19 9.53 -11.16
C SER A 77 -5.57 10.64 -12.13
N GLY A 78 -4.88 11.78 -12.09
CA GLY A 78 -5.23 12.95 -12.91
C GLY A 78 -6.61 13.52 -12.56
N GLY A 79 -7.03 13.44 -11.29
CA GLY A 79 -8.36 13.86 -10.84
C GLY A 79 -8.34 14.69 -9.56
N GLU A 80 -9.38 14.54 -8.74
CA GLU A 80 -9.50 15.24 -7.46
C GLU A 80 -8.63 14.60 -6.35
N ARG A 81 -8.32 13.29 -6.45
CA ARG A 81 -7.55 12.57 -5.44
C ARG A 81 -6.06 12.79 -5.60
N ILE A 82 -5.42 13.22 -4.52
CA ILE A 82 -3.98 13.44 -4.42
C ILE A 82 -3.47 12.67 -3.19
N ASP A 83 -2.48 11.81 -3.39
CA ASP A 83 -1.89 11.03 -2.32
C ASP A 83 -0.67 11.77 -1.76
N LEU A 84 -0.55 11.77 -0.43
CA LEU A 84 0.56 12.38 0.31
C LEU A 84 1.29 11.30 1.10
N ASP A 85 2.61 11.46 1.19
CA ASP A 85 3.43 10.74 2.16
C ASP A 85 4.17 11.75 3.04
N GLN A 86 4.13 11.55 4.35
CA GLN A 86 4.90 12.33 5.31
C GLN A 86 5.55 11.40 6.33
N TYR A 87 6.86 11.52 6.44
CA TYR A 87 7.65 10.88 7.48
C TYR A 87 8.34 11.95 8.32
N LEU A 88 8.23 11.86 9.62
CA LEU A 88 8.72 12.90 10.52
C LEU A 88 9.29 12.24 11.78
N LEU A 89 10.49 12.63 12.17
CA LEU A 89 11.02 12.20 13.49
C LEU A 89 10.24 12.86 14.63
N PRO A 90 10.21 12.25 15.83
CA PRO A 90 9.60 12.85 17.01
C PRO A 90 10.11 14.26 17.29
N ASP A 91 9.30 15.06 18.01
CA ASP A 91 9.62 16.42 18.46
C ASP A 91 9.83 17.47 17.34
N GLN A 92 9.41 17.14 16.10
CA GLN A 92 9.52 18.03 14.93
C GLN A 92 8.19 18.69 14.53
N LEU A 93 7.26 18.88 15.48
CA LEU A 93 5.90 19.36 15.21
C LEU A 93 5.85 20.60 14.30
N ALA A 94 6.62 21.63 14.60
CA ALA A 94 6.58 22.88 13.84
C ALA A 94 7.09 22.71 12.39
N GLY A 95 8.13 21.89 12.19
CA GLY A 95 8.60 21.50 10.86
C GLY A 95 7.59 20.65 10.10
N GLY A 96 6.97 19.69 10.79
CA GLY A 96 5.89 18.86 10.22
C GLY A 96 4.68 19.67 9.78
N LEU A 97 4.25 20.66 10.56
CA LEU A 97 3.18 21.58 10.18
C LEU A 97 3.56 22.44 8.96
N HIS A 98 4.82 22.84 8.85
CA HIS A 98 5.29 23.55 7.66
C HIS A 98 5.26 22.64 6.42
N LEU A 99 5.65 21.37 6.54
CA LEU A 99 5.51 20.39 5.45
C LEU A 99 4.05 20.24 5.03
N PHE A 100 3.10 20.15 5.96
CA PHE A 100 1.67 20.12 5.61
C PHE A 100 1.25 21.34 4.81
N ASP A 101 1.69 22.55 5.18
CA ASP A 101 1.35 23.76 4.42
C ASP A 101 1.83 23.66 2.95
N LEU A 102 3.05 23.13 2.72
CA LEU A 102 3.61 22.95 1.38
C LEU A 102 2.86 21.86 0.59
N MET A 103 2.65 20.71 1.21
CA MET A 103 2.02 19.54 0.59
C MET A 103 0.54 19.80 0.27
N GLU A 104 -0.22 20.42 1.18
CA GLU A 104 -1.63 20.78 0.97
C GLU A 104 -1.77 21.81 -0.16
N ALA A 105 -0.89 22.84 -0.19
CA ALA A 105 -0.90 23.82 -1.25
C ALA A 105 -0.61 23.20 -2.63
N ARG A 106 0.37 22.28 -2.68
CA ARG A 106 0.72 21.57 -3.91
C ARG A 106 -0.39 20.63 -4.37
N ALA A 107 -1.01 19.92 -3.45
CA ALA A 107 -2.14 19.04 -3.76
C ALA A 107 -3.33 19.81 -4.38
N VAL A 108 -3.65 20.99 -3.83
CA VAL A 108 -4.68 21.89 -4.38
C VAL A 108 -4.30 22.36 -5.80
N GLU A 109 -3.03 22.71 -6.03
CA GLU A 109 -2.55 23.11 -7.37
C GLU A 109 -2.70 21.97 -8.39
N LEU A 110 -2.31 20.74 -8.02
CA LEU A 110 -2.42 19.58 -8.91
C LEU A 110 -3.89 19.28 -9.23
N ALA A 111 -4.76 19.23 -8.24
CA ALA A 111 -6.19 19.00 -8.45
C ALA A 111 -6.82 20.09 -9.35
N ARG A 112 -6.40 21.35 -9.17
CA ARG A 112 -6.84 22.47 -10.04
C ARG A 112 -6.36 22.27 -11.48
N ARG A 113 -5.13 21.85 -11.69
CA ARG A 113 -4.59 21.53 -13.03
C ARG A 113 -5.38 20.42 -13.72
N ASN A 114 -5.88 19.47 -12.94
CA ASN A 114 -6.73 18.36 -13.41
C ASN A 114 -8.18 18.81 -13.70
N GLY A 115 -8.53 20.07 -13.44
CA GLY A 115 -9.88 20.60 -13.61
C GLY A 115 -10.86 20.18 -12.52
N ALA A 116 -10.38 19.68 -11.38
CA ALA A 116 -11.21 19.30 -10.25
C ALA A 116 -11.64 20.54 -9.44
N GLU A 117 -12.86 20.55 -8.93
CA GLU A 117 -13.39 21.64 -8.08
C GLU A 117 -12.89 21.56 -6.63
N ARG A 118 -12.36 20.43 -6.23
CA ARG A 118 -11.78 20.15 -4.91
C ARG A 118 -10.58 19.22 -5.02
N ALA A 119 -9.69 19.30 -4.04
CA ALA A 119 -8.63 18.35 -3.82
C ALA A 119 -9.03 17.42 -2.67
N VAL A 120 -9.00 16.11 -2.89
CA VAL A 120 -9.23 15.07 -1.88
C VAL A 120 -7.88 14.44 -1.54
N LEU A 121 -7.29 14.89 -0.45
CA LEU A 121 -5.97 14.47 -0.01
C LEU A 121 -6.08 13.19 0.83
N HIS A 122 -5.23 12.22 0.54
CA HIS A 122 -5.08 11.01 1.36
C HIS A 122 -3.64 10.91 1.88
N LEU A 123 -3.51 10.60 3.16
CA LEU A 123 -2.22 10.35 3.84
C LEU A 123 -2.33 9.05 4.62
N LEU A 124 -1.37 8.16 4.42
CA LEU A 124 -1.26 6.90 5.16
C LEU A 124 -0.28 7.08 6.32
N LEU A 125 -0.71 6.76 7.53
CA LEU A 125 0.11 6.78 8.73
C LEU A 125 -0.06 5.47 9.49
N ASN A 126 0.96 5.01 10.18
CA ASN A 126 0.79 3.95 11.17
C ASN A 126 -0.20 4.39 12.26
N ALA A 127 -0.84 3.45 12.95
CA ALA A 127 -1.90 3.77 13.92
C ALA A 127 -1.41 4.59 15.12
N GLU A 128 -0.12 4.48 15.44
CA GLU A 128 0.57 5.27 16.46
C GLU A 128 1.73 6.04 15.81
N PRO A 129 1.42 7.08 15.00
CA PRO A 129 2.43 7.74 14.21
C PRO A 129 3.22 8.75 15.03
N THR A 130 4.46 9.02 14.62
CA THR A 130 5.29 10.13 15.12
C THR A 130 4.70 11.49 14.74
N THR A 131 3.91 11.54 13.67
CA THR A 131 3.14 12.72 13.24
C THR A 131 2.03 13.05 14.24
N ASP A 132 1.92 14.32 14.64
CA ASP A 132 0.88 14.77 15.59
C ASP A 132 -0.52 14.76 14.94
N THR A 133 -1.29 13.71 15.23
CA THR A 133 -2.66 13.56 14.73
C THR A 133 -3.66 14.54 15.35
N GLY A 134 -3.34 15.13 16.49
CA GLY A 134 -4.12 16.23 17.10
C GLY A 134 -4.04 17.48 16.23
N ALA A 135 -2.80 17.90 15.90
CA ALA A 135 -2.57 19.02 14.99
C ALA A 135 -3.17 18.78 13.59
N MET A 136 -3.14 17.54 13.09
CA MET A 136 -3.84 17.18 11.84
C MET A 136 -5.36 17.41 11.95
N ARG A 137 -5.98 16.96 13.03
CA ARG A 137 -7.45 17.17 13.25
C ARG A 137 -7.81 18.65 13.30
N ASP A 138 -6.95 19.48 13.92
CA ASP A 138 -7.15 20.94 13.97
C ASP A 138 -7.06 21.57 12.57
N ARG A 139 -6.29 21.00 11.65
CA ARG A 139 -6.23 21.38 10.23
C ARG A 139 -7.42 20.85 9.40
N GLY A 140 -8.27 20.03 9.96
CA GLY A 140 -9.43 19.47 9.25
C GLY A 140 -9.25 18.04 8.73
N TRP A 141 -8.08 17.43 8.90
CA TRP A 141 -7.88 16.02 8.58
C TRP A 141 -8.80 15.13 9.41
N ARG A 142 -9.30 14.07 8.80
CA ARG A 142 -10.17 13.08 9.47
C ARG A 142 -9.68 11.67 9.15
N LEU A 143 -9.73 10.79 10.14
CA LEU A 143 -9.54 9.37 9.94
C LEU A 143 -10.66 8.84 9.03
N ALA A 144 -10.30 8.36 7.86
CA ALA A 144 -11.24 7.85 6.86
C ALA A 144 -11.36 6.33 6.92
N ARG A 145 -10.23 5.62 7.15
CA ARG A 145 -10.19 4.15 7.15
C ARG A 145 -9.02 3.66 7.98
N ARG A 146 -9.16 2.46 8.55
CA ARG A 146 -8.06 1.70 9.16
C ARG A 146 -7.89 0.37 8.47
N HIS A 147 -6.65 -0.01 8.21
CA HIS A 147 -6.27 -1.31 7.71
C HIS A 147 -5.35 -1.99 8.71
N HIS A 148 -5.50 -3.30 8.85
CA HIS A 148 -4.53 -4.12 9.57
C HIS A 148 -3.57 -4.76 8.58
N ALA A 149 -2.29 -4.63 8.83
CA ALA A 149 -1.27 -5.53 8.29
C ALA A 149 -1.31 -6.80 9.13
N LEU A 150 -1.62 -7.92 8.51
CA LEU A 150 -1.62 -9.23 9.16
C LEU A 150 -0.35 -9.97 8.76
N ARG A 151 0.19 -10.72 9.71
CA ARG A 151 1.38 -11.53 9.52
C ARG A 151 1.23 -12.91 10.12
N ARG A 152 1.94 -13.89 9.56
CA ARG A 152 2.10 -15.23 10.07
C ARG A 152 3.47 -15.78 9.66
N ASP A 153 4.16 -16.45 10.59
CA ASP A 153 5.34 -17.22 10.26
C ASP A 153 4.96 -18.49 9.51
N VAL A 154 5.79 -18.91 8.55
CA VAL A 154 5.56 -20.09 7.73
C VAL A 154 6.80 -20.95 7.63
N SER A 155 6.62 -22.25 7.45
CA SER A 155 7.69 -23.19 7.14
C SER A 155 7.19 -24.34 6.24
N PRO A 156 8.06 -25.00 5.45
CA PRO A 156 7.65 -26.14 4.63
C PRO A 156 7.05 -27.29 5.43
N GLU A 157 7.43 -27.43 6.70
CA GLU A 157 6.94 -28.49 7.60
C GLU A 157 5.51 -28.22 8.07
N THR A 158 5.16 -26.97 8.36
CA THR A 158 3.86 -26.57 8.88
C THR A 158 2.87 -26.18 7.79
N ASP A 159 3.37 -25.80 6.62
CA ASP A 159 2.60 -25.28 5.50
C ASP A 159 2.82 -26.09 4.21
N PRO A 160 2.45 -27.38 4.18
CA PRO A 160 2.54 -28.19 2.97
C PRO A 160 1.54 -27.71 1.91
N LEU A 161 1.86 -27.96 0.63
CA LEU A 161 0.98 -27.58 -0.48
C LEU A 161 -0.42 -28.23 -0.30
N PRO A 162 -1.49 -27.43 -0.26
CA PRO A 162 -2.82 -27.97 -0.03
C PRO A 162 -3.38 -28.66 -1.28
N GLU A 163 -4.11 -29.76 -1.08
CA GLU A 163 -4.92 -30.37 -2.13
C GLU A 163 -6.03 -29.38 -2.58
N PRO A 164 -6.26 -29.23 -3.89
CA PRO A 164 -7.36 -28.43 -4.40
C PRO A 164 -8.72 -29.00 -3.94
N PRO A 165 -9.69 -28.15 -3.57
CA PRO A 165 -11.07 -28.61 -3.35
C PRO A 165 -11.63 -29.31 -4.60
N ALA A 166 -12.60 -30.19 -4.42
CA ALA A 166 -13.23 -30.90 -5.53
C ALA A 166 -13.75 -29.92 -6.60
N GLY A 167 -13.42 -30.17 -7.88
CA GLY A 167 -13.82 -29.34 -9.00
C GLY A 167 -13.06 -28.01 -9.12
N VAL A 168 -12.02 -27.79 -8.30
CA VAL A 168 -11.17 -26.57 -8.39
C VAL A 168 -9.89 -26.88 -9.14
N ARG A 169 -9.58 -26.02 -10.11
CA ARG A 169 -8.30 -25.99 -10.81
C ARG A 169 -7.62 -24.65 -10.57
N LEU A 170 -6.37 -24.67 -10.18
CA LEU A 170 -5.53 -23.47 -10.01
C LEU A 170 -4.50 -23.43 -11.13
N ARG A 171 -4.32 -22.27 -11.75
CA ARG A 171 -3.28 -22.03 -12.75
C ARG A 171 -2.62 -20.69 -12.53
N ASP A 172 -1.35 -20.59 -12.90
CA ASP A 172 -0.62 -19.32 -12.88
C ASP A 172 -1.00 -18.42 -14.07
N CYS A 173 -0.55 -17.17 -14.01
CA CYS A 173 -0.86 -16.15 -15.02
C CYS A 173 0.34 -15.83 -15.92
N THR A 174 1.19 -16.81 -16.24
CA THR A 174 2.31 -16.64 -17.17
C THR A 174 1.83 -16.32 -18.59
N GLN A 175 0.62 -16.75 -18.96
CA GLN A 175 0.00 -16.44 -20.24
C GLN A 175 -0.82 -15.15 -20.17
N GLU A 176 -0.77 -14.36 -21.26
CA GLU A 176 -1.50 -13.08 -21.35
C GLU A 176 -3.03 -13.24 -21.14
N ALA A 177 -3.62 -14.34 -21.64
CA ALA A 177 -5.05 -14.60 -21.44
C ALA A 177 -5.41 -14.76 -19.94
N ASP A 178 -4.53 -15.38 -19.15
CA ASP A 178 -4.73 -15.56 -17.72
C ASP A 178 -4.50 -14.25 -16.94
N ARG A 179 -3.58 -13.39 -17.37
CA ARG A 179 -3.40 -12.03 -16.83
C ARG A 179 -4.66 -11.18 -17.02
N ARG A 180 -5.29 -11.23 -18.22
CA ARG A 180 -6.57 -10.56 -18.47
C ARG A 180 -7.69 -11.11 -17.60
N THR A 181 -7.70 -12.42 -17.37
CA THR A 181 -8.64 -13.06 -16.45
C THR A 181 -8.41 -12.60 -15.02
N ALA A 182 -7.17 -12.58 -14.55
CA ALA A 182 -6.80 -12.07 -13.22
C ALA A 182 -7.23 -10.61 -13.01
N HIS A 183 -6.99 -9.74 -14.02
CA HIS A 183 -7.49 -8.37 -14.02
C HIS A 183 -9.01 -8.32 -13.87
N ARG A 184 -9.76 -9.02 -14.73
CA ARG A 184 -11.23 -9.05 -14.66
C ARG A 184 -11.73 -9.48 -13.28
N LEU A 185 -11.16 -10.56 -12.72
CA LEU A 185 -11.53 -11.05 -11.40
C LEU A 185 -11.16 -10.04 -10.30
N HIS A 186 -10.01 -9.39 -10.39
CA HIS A 186 -9.63 -8.31 -9.47
C HIS A 186 -10.67 -7.18 -9.50
N GLN A 187 -11.04 -6.68 -10.70
CA GLN A 187 -12.05 -5.62 -10.83
C GLN A 187 -13.39 -6.02 -10.21
N GLN A 188 -13.81 -7.27 -10.37
CA GLN A 188 -15.10 -7.77 -9.85
C GLN A 188 -15.09 -8.03 -8.34
N THR A 189 -14.02 -8.64 -7.83
CA THR A 189 -13.95 -9.03 -6.41
C THR A 189 -13.66 -7.87 -5.46
N PHE A 190 -13.09 -6.76 -5.97
CA PHE A 190 -12.76 -5.56 -5.21
C PHE A 190 -13.70 -4.39 -5.48
N ALA A 191 -14.72 -4.54 -6.33
CA ALA A 191 -15.63 -3.46 -6.72
C ALA A 191 -16.32 -2.74 -5.55
N GLU A 192 -16.54 -3.44 -4.44
CA GLU A 192 -17.18 -2.91 -3.22
C GLU A 192 -16.17 -2.41 -2.16
N HIS A 193 -14.86 -2.49 -2.43
CA HIS A 193 -13.85 -2.01 -1.49
C HIS A 193 -13.84 -0.48 -1.43
N TYR A 194 -13.48 0.05 -0.27
CA TYR A 194 -13.36 1.49 -0.06
C TYR A 194 -12.47 2.15 -1.12
N ASP A 195 -12.99 3.22 -1.71
CA ASP A 195 -12.32 4.03 -2.75
C ASP A 195 -11.83 3.24 -3.99
N PHE A 196 -12.42 2.05 -4.24
CA PHE A 196 -12.10 1.30 -5.44
C PHE A 196 -12.54 2.07 -6.69
N LYS A 197 -11.63 2.20 -7.66
CA LYS A 197 -11.92 2.77 -8.97
C LYS A 197 -11.60 1.74 -10.05
N PRO A 198 -12.53 1.46 -10.97
CA PRO A 198 -12.25 0.56 -12.09
C PRO A 198 -11.05 1.05 -12.91
N ARG A 199 -10.18 0.12 -13.32
CA ARG A 199 -9.01 0.37 -14.15
C ARG A 199 -9.10 -0.43 -15.43
N SER A 200 -8.66 0.14 -16.56
CA SER A 200 -8.41 -0.66 -17.77
C SER A 200 -7.30 -1.68 -17.52
N TYR A 201 -7.17 -2.66 -18.38
CA TYR A 201 -6.10 -3.65 -18.25
C TYR A 201 -4.71 -3.01 -18.31
N GLU A 202 -4.52 -2.07 -19.22
CA GLU A 202 -3.28 -1.31 -19.40
C GLU A 202 -2.94 -0.45 -18.18
N GLN A 203 -3.94 0.24 -17.62
CA GLN A 203 -3.78 1.00 -16.39
C GLN A 203 -3.43 0.09 -15.21
N TRP A 204 -4.11 -1.06 -15.09
CA TRP A 204 -3.81 -2.02 -14.03
C TRP A 204 -2.39 -2.57 -14.14
N LEU A 205 -1.90 -2.88 -15.35
CA LEU A 205 -0.52 -3.32 -15.57
C LEU A 205 0.50 -2.24 -15.15
N ALA A 206 0.21 -0.97 -15.46
CA ALA A 206 1.05 0.15 -15.03
C ALA A 206 1.04 0.31 -13.50
N ASP A 207 -0.16 0.26 -12.87
CA ASP A 207 -0.31 0.42 -11.41
C ASP A 207 0.44 -0.66 -10.61
N ILE A 208 0.52 -1.89 -11.12
CA ILE A 208 1.24 -2.98 -10.45
C ILE A 208 2.71 -3.11 -10.87
N ASN A 209 3.21 -2.21 -11.71
CA ASN A 209 4.54 -2.30 -12.31
C ASN A 209 4.79 -3.70 -12.92
N ALA A 210 4.00 -4.05 -13.92
CA ALA A 210 3.86 -5.41 -14.44
C ALA A 210 5.17 -6.07 -14.88
N ASP A 211 6.19 -5.27 -15.24
CA ASP A 211 7.52 -5.75 -15.64
C ASP A 211 8.30 -6.35 -14.46
N THR A 212 7.94 -6.00 -13.22
CA THR A 212 8.54 -6.53 -11.99
C THR A 212 7.73 -7.69 -11.39
N VAL A 213 6.52 -7.97 -11.91
CA VAL A 213 5.65 -9.02 -11.38
C VAL A 213 6.15 -10.40 -11.79
N ASP A 214 6.39 -11.27 -10.82
CA ASP A 214 6.53 -12.70 -11.06
C ASP A 214 5.16 -13.32 -11.34
N TRP A 215 4.81 -13.49 -12.61
CA TRP A 215 3.53 -14.02 -13.04
C TRP A 215 3.29 -15.48 -12.65
N THR A 216 4.32 -16.21 -12.22
CA THR A 216 4.16 -17.54 -11.59
C THR A 216 3.63 -17.46 -10.16
N ARG A 217 3.57 -16.25 -9.58
CA ARG A 217 3.02 -15.94 -8.25
C ARG A 217 1.67 -15.21 -8.31
N VAL A 218 1.04 -15.21 -9.49
CA VAL A 218 -0.34 -14.75 -9.72
C VAL A 218 -1.16 -15.92 -10.20
N TRP A 219 -2.28 -16.23 -9.53
CA TRP A 219 -3.09 -17.40 -9.85
C TRP A 219 -4.54 -17.04 -10.08
N VAL A 220 -5.17 -17.82 -10.97
CA VAL A 220 -6.61 -17.85 -11.19
C VAL A 220 -7.13 -19.23 -10.81
N ALA A 221 -8.20 -19.27 -10.02
CA ALA A 221 -8.91 -20.50 -9.69
C ALA A 221 -10.18 -20.61 -10.54
N GLU A 222 -10.30 -21.74 -11.24
CA GLU A 222 -11.49 -22.18 -11.96
C GLU A 222 -12.27 -23.16 -11.08
N LEU A 223 -13.60 -23.07 -11.10
CA LEU A 223 -14.51 -23.98 -10.42
C LEU A 223 -15.44 -24.65 -11.46
N ASP A 224 -15.51 -25.96 -11.46
CA ASP A 224 -16.35 -26.72 -12.37
C ASP A 224 -17.79 -26.20 -12.42
N GLY A 225 -18.28 -25.92 -13.64
CA GLY A 225 -19.60 -25.37 -13.87
C GLY A 225 -19.77 -23.87 -13.58
N HIS A 226 -18.73 -23.20 -13.09
CA HIS A 226 -18.76 -21.76 -12.77
C HIS A 226 -17.69 -20.96 -13.53
N GLY A 227 -16.67 -21.65 -14.11
CA GLY A 227 -15.53 -20.99 -14.77
C GLY A 227 -14.56 -20.34 -13.78
N ASP A 228 -13.91 -19.27 -14.19
CA ASP A 228 -12.90 -18.56 -13.41
C ASP A 228 -13.57 -17.67 -12.35
N VAL A 229 -13.33 -17.99 -11.07
CA VAL A 229 -14.10 -17.46 -9.93
C VAL A 229 -13.25 -16.81 -8.84
N ALA A 230 -11.92 -16.98 -8.87
CA ALA A 230 -11.07 -16.39 -7.85
C ALA A 230 -9.68 -16.02 -8.38
N VAL A 231 -9.06 -15.05 -7.72
CA VAL A 231 -7.73 -14.54 -8.04
C VAL A 231 -6.89 -14.41 -6.79
N LEU A 232 -5.60 -14.73 -6.91
CA LEU A 232 -4.58 -14.49 -5.89
C LEU A 232 -3.36 -13.88 -6.56
N ARG A 233 -2.90 -12.72 -6.09
CA ARG A 233 -1.64 -12.10 -6.50
C ARG A 233 -0.75 -11.93 -5.29
N THR A 234 0.44 -12.52 -5.35
CA THR A 234 1.43 -12.44 -4.28
C THR A 234 2.78 -11.98 -4.83
N GLY A 235 3.70 -11.67 -3.94
CA GLY A 235 5.08 -11.34 -4.28
C GLY A 235 5.93 -11.22 -3.02
N VAL A 236 7.19 -10.85 -3.20
CA VAL A 236 8.12 -10.58 -2.11
C VAL A 236 8.00 -9.11 -1.73
N ARG A 237 7.84 -8.80 -0.45
CA ARG A 237 7.85 -7.43 0.08
C ARG A 237 9.20 -7.12 0.73
N LEU A 238 9.70 -8.05 1.57
CA LEU A 238 11.02 -7.99 2.18
C LEU A 238 11.74 -9.31 1.93
N PRO A 239 13.05 -9.40 2.07
CA PRO A 239 13.79 -10.64 1.81
C PRO A 239 13.25 -11.87 2.56
N THR A 240 12.65 -11.68 3.73
CA THR A 240 12.07 -12.75 4.56
C THR A 240 10.54 -12.80 4.55
N LEU A 241 9.87 -11.81 3.94
CA LEU A 241 8.41 -11.61 3.99
C LEU A 241 7.80 -11.62 2.59
N ALA A 242 6.91 -12.56 2.33
CA ALA A 242 6.04 -12.52 1.15
C ALA A 242 4.70 -11.85 1.48
N TRP A 243 4.08 -11.24 0.47
CA TRP A 243 2.86 -10.46 0.63
C TRP A 243 1.77 -10.89 -0.36
N ALA A 244 0.54 -11.09 0.13
CA ALA A 244 -0.62 -11.20 -0.74
C ALA A 244 -1.21 -9.82 -0.99
N PHE A 245 -0.97 -9.31 -2.21
CA PHE A 245 -1.50 -8.01 -2.64
C PHE A 245 -2.99 -8.05 -2.95
N ASN A 246 -3.46 -9.18 -3.48
CA ASN A 246 -4.87 -9.39 -3.79
C ASN A 246 -5.25 -10.84 -3.52
N ILE A 247 -6.34 -11.06 -2.82
CA ILE A 247 -7.02 -12.34 -2.68
C ILE A 247 -8.53 -12.08 -2.82
N GLY A 248 -9.15 -12.61 -3.85
CA GLY A 248 -10.55 -12.36 -4.17
C GLY A 248 -11.28 -13.59 -4.65
N VAL A 249 -12.53 -13.77 -4.19
CA VAL A 249 -13.45 -14.83 -4.62
C VAL A 249 -14.77 -14.18 -5.00
N LEU A 250 -15.27 -14.47 -6.20
CA LEU A 250 -16.56 -13.97 -6.66
C LEU A 250 -17.69 -14.36 -5.69
N PRO A 251 -18.69 -13.50 -5.45
CA PRO A 251 -19.77 -13.74 -4.49
C PRO A 251 -20.45 -15.09 -4.65
N GLU A 252 -20.75 -15.49 -5.87
CA GLU A 252 -21.43 -16.76 -6.22
C GLU A 252 -20.58 -18.02 -5.96
N ALA A 253 -19.26 -17.87 -5.77
CA ALA A 253 -18.35 -18.97 -5.45
C ALA A 253 -17.91 -19.00 -3.98
N ARG A 254 -18.35 -18.00 -3.17
CA ARG A 254 -18.03 -17.96 -1.73
C ARG A 254 -18.67 -19.14 -0.95
N GLY A 255 -18.17 -19.39 0.24
CA GLY A 255 -18.68 -20.48 1.10
C GLY A 255 -18.24 -21.90 0.69
N ARG A 256 -17.43 -22.05 -0.37
CA ARG A 256 -16.96 -23.33 -0.92
C ARG A 256 -15.50 -23.65 -0.56
N GLY A 257 -14.91 -22.93 0.40
CA GLY A 257 -13.54 -23.16 0.86
C GLY A 257 -12.42 -22.57 -0.01
N LEU A 258 -12.77 -21.88 -1.13
CA LEU A 258 -11.80 -21.31 -2.07
C LEU A 258 -10.83 -20.32 -1.42
N GLY A 259 -11.35 -19.38 -0.63
CA GLY A 259 -10.50 -18.38 0.06
C GLY A 259 -9.47 -19.04 0.98
N GLY A 260 -9.88 -20.04 1.77
CA GLY A 260 -8.98 -20.78 2.63
C GLY A 260 -7.99 -21.66 1.86
N TYR A 261 -8.39 -22.20 0.72
CA TYR A 261 -7.48 -22.93 -0.18
C TYR A 261 -6.40 -22.01 -0.75
N LEU A 262 -6.79 -20.85 -1.32
CA LEU A 262 -5.85 -19.86 -1.87
C LEU A 262 -4.89 -19.35 -0.81
N LEU A 263 -5.38 -19.11 0.40
CA LEU A 263 -4.55 -18.63 1.51
C LEU A 263 -3.49 -19.69 1.90
N ARG A 264 -3.88 -20.96 2.06
CA ARG A 264 -2.93 -22.04 2.33
C ARG A 264 -1.95 -22.28 1.17
N HIS A 265 -2.42 -22.13 -0.08
CA HIS A 265 -1.54 -22.18 -1.26
C HIS A 265 -0.47 -21.09 -1.21
N PHE A 266 -0.86 -19.85 -0.87
CA PHE A 266 0.05 -18.73 -0.66
C PHE A 266 1.11 -19.07 0.41
N PHE A 267 0.69 -19.59 1.58
CA PHE A 267 1.62 -19.96 2.64
C PHE A 267 2.62 -21.01 2.16
N ALA A 268 2.12 -22.09 1.56
CA ALA A 268 2.92 -23.22 1.13
C ALA A 268 3.97 -22.84 0.07
N VAL A 269 3.58 -22.07 -0.94
CA VAL A 269 4.49 -21.67 -2.03
C VAL A 269 5.63 -20.82 -1.49
N HIS A 270 5.33 -19.83 -0.65
CA HIS A 270 6.35 -18.94 -0.13
C HIS A 270 7.20 -19.57 1.00
N ALA A 271 6.63 -20.50 1.77
CA ALA A 271 7.43 -21.33 2.67
C ALA A 271 8.44 -22.18 1.90
N ALA A 272 8.03 -22.80 0.79
CA ALA A 272 8.93 -23.57 -0.09
C ALA A 272 9.99 -22.68 -0.76
N ASP A 273 9.70 -21.41 -1.02
CA ASP A 273 10.67 -20.41 -1.51
C ASP A 273 11.64 -19.93 -0.40
N GLY A 274 11.54 -20.45 0.82
CA GLY A 274 12.40 -20.11 1.96
C GLY A 274 12.03 -18.78 2.66
N ARG A 275 10.83 -18.27 2.46
CA ARG A 275 10.35 -17.10 3.23
C ARG A 275 10.03 -17.53 4.65
N ALA A 276 10.41 -16.69 5.62
CA ALA A 276 10.14 -16.94 7.04
C ALA A 276 8.72 -16.54 7.44
N ALA A 277 8.12 -15.60 6.73
CA ALA A 277 6.79 -15.09 7.04
C ALA A 277 6.01 -14.71 5.78
N VAL A 278 4.70 -14.64 5.95
CA VAL A 278 3.74 -14.14 4.96
C VAL A 278 2.86 -13.06 5.59
N GLY A 279 2.39 -12.12 4.77
CA GLY A 279 1.51 -11.05 5.24
C GLY A 279 0.49 -10.62 4.19
N LEU A 280 -0.49 -9.83 4.63
CA LEU A 280 -1.49 -9.17 3.79
C LEU A 280 -2.10 -7.98 4.52
N GLY A 281 -2.68 -7.05 3.76
CA GLY A 281 -3.49 -5.96 4.29
C GLY A 281 -4.97 -6.29 4.28
N VAL A 282 -5.71 -5.87 5.32
CA VAL A 282 -7.16 -5.99 5.38
C VAL A 282 -7.81 -4.75 5.96
N ASP A 283 -8.87 -4.27 5.30
CA ASP A 283 -9.72 -3.19 5.81
C ASP A 283 -10.49 -3.67 7.05
N THR A 284 -10.45 -2.92 8.15
CA THR A 284 -11.15 -3.25 9.40
C THR A 284 -12.65 -3.27 9.27
N GLU A 285 -13.20 -2.56 8.28
CA GLU A 285 -14.64 -2.52 7.98
C GLU A 285 -15.04 -3.50 6.86
N ASN A 286 -14.15 -4.45 6.52
CA ASN A 286 -14.43 -5.45 5.49
C ASN A 286 -15.56 -6.40 5.92
N ALA A 287 -16.71 -6.30 5.23
CA ALA A 287 -17.92 -7.08 5.53
C ALA A 287 -17.93 -8.49 4.89
N THR A 288 -16.89 -8.87 4.14
CA THR A 288 -16.87 -10.15 3.39
C THR A 288 -16.54 -11.38 4.22
N GLY A 289 -16.22 -11.21 5.51
CA GLY A 289 -15.74 -12.29 6.39
C GLY A 289 -14.25 -12.63 6.21
N ALA A 290 -13.50 -11.85 5.43
CA ALA A 290 -12.07 -12.04 5.22
C ALA A 290 -11.25 -11.95 6.52
N PRO A 291 -11.48 -11.00 7.45
CA PRO A 291 -10.74 -10.95 8.72
C PRO A 291 -10.84 -12.26 9.52
N GLU A 292 -12.03 -12.85 9.59
CA GLU A 292 -12.25 -14.12 10.30
C GLU A 292 -11.56 -15.29 9.58
N LEU A 293 -11.56 -15.29 8.24
CA LEU A 293 -10.84 -16.28 7.46
C LEU A 293 -9.32 -16.22 7.78
N TYR A 294 -8.72 -15.04 7.79
CA TYR A 294 -7.29 -14.87 8.06
C TYR A 294 -6.92 -15.31 9.48
N ARG A 295 -7.72 -14.90 10.47
CA ARG A 295 -7.54 -15.30 11.87
C ARG A 295 -7.63 -16.85 12.05
N LYS A 296 -8.57 -17.52 11.39
CA LYS A 296 -8.69 -18.99 11.40
C LYS A 296 -7.48 -19.71 10.82
N HIS A 297 -6.73 -19.04 9.95
CA HIS A 297 -5.50 -19.57 9.36
C HIS A 297 -4.23 -19.08 10.08
N GLY A 298 -4.37 -18.57 11.32
CA GLY A 298 -3.25 -18.21 12.18
C GLY A 298 -2.55 -16.90 11.82
N MET A 299 -3.19 -16.03 11.02
CA MET A 299 -2.67 -14.68 10.82
C MET A 299 -3.07 -13.78 11.97
N GLU A 300 -2.14 -12.97 12.46
CA GLU A 300 -2.33 -12.04 13.56
C GLU A 300 -2.06 -10.61 13.09
N VAL A 301 -2.61 -9.62 13.80
CA VAL A 301 -2.34 -8.21 13.52
C VAL A 301 -0.91 -7.91 13.91
N ASP A 302 -0.12 -7.49 12.95
CA ASP A 302 1.26 -7.08 13.12
C ASP A 302 1.33 -5.59 13.46
N PHE A 303 0.75 -4.76 12.60
CA PHE A 303 0.53 -3.33 12.84
C PHE A 303 -0.74 -2.86 12.11
N SER A 304 -1.08 -1.60 12.31
CA SER A 304 -2.25 -1.00 11.65
C SER A 304 -1.86 0.29 10.95
N VAL A 305 -2.49 0.55 9.81
CA VAL A 305 -2.30 1.75 9.01
C VAL A 305 -3.63 2.49 8.90
N ASP A 306 -3.59 3.78 9.18
CA ASP A 306 -4.71 4.70 9.11
C ASP A 306 -4.63 5.54 7.82
N THR A 307 -5.70 5.52 7.05
CA THR A 307 -5.89 6.47 5.95
C THR A 307 -6.54 7.73 6.53
N TRP A 308 -5.83 8.83 6.48
CA TRP A 308 -6.34 10.16 6.81
C TRP A 308 -6.75 10.87 5.52
N ALA A 309 -7.85 11.62 5.58
CA ALA A 309 -8.35 12.38 4.44
C ALA A 309 -8.62 13.85 4.82
N LEU A 310 -8.33 14.73 3.87
CA LEU A 310 -8.66 16.16 3.93
C LEU A 310 -9.25 16.59 2.58
N VAL A 311 -10.33 17.38 2.61
CA VAL A 311 -10.93 17.94 1.40
C VAL A 311 -10.75 19.45 1.41
N LEU A 312 -10.11 19.96 0.36
CA LEU A 312 -9.85 21.39 0.17
C LEU A 312 -10.48 21.87 -1.13
N PRO A 313 -11.08 23.09 -1.18
CA PRO A 313 -11.52 23.69 -2.44
C PRO A 313 -10.32 24.05 -3.31
N THR A 314 -10.49 24.02 -4.64
CA THR A 314 -9.47 24.43 -5.60
C THR A 314 -9.66 25.87 -6.13
N ALA A 315 -10.76 26.50 -5.75
CA ALA A 315 -11.09 27.88 -6.10
C ALA A 315 -10.47 28.88 -5.12
#